data_6d37fab5f73af592a80cfcca0389f0ff
#
_entry.id   6d37fab5f73af592a80cfcca0389f0ff
#
_cell.length_a   1.000
_cell.length_b   1.000
_cell.length_c   1.000
_cell.angle_alpha   90.00
_cell.angle_beta   90.00
_cell.angle_gamma   90.00
#
_symmetry.space_group_name_H-M   'P 1'
#
loop_
_entity.id
_entity.type
_entity.pdbx_description
1 polymer ?
#
loop_
_entity_poly.entity_id
_entity_poly.type
_entity_poly.pdbx_seq_one_letter_code
_entity_poly.pdbx_strand_id
1 'polypeptide(L)'
;MMKKLSKLLFIMIIGLLFFGLAYGQFAKPEDAIMYRQSVMTIIGHHMGQMGAMVTGKKPYEKQEFSHNAFVMETQSTLPWEAFMAPGSIKGKTKLKSSALREKDEFMAKAKTFVTEIQELVKVSAGDDFNAIKAQFGEVAKNCKSCHQDYRSKEACLIGC
;
A
#
# COMPACT_ATOMS: atom_id res chain seq x y z
N MET A 1 8.81 19.35 -54.12
CA MET A 1 7.98 19.69 -52.94
C MET A 1 7.18 18.51 -52.40
N MET A 2 6.48 17.74 -53.25
CA MET A 2 5.64 16.60 -52.84
C MET A 2 6.33 15.50 -52.00
N LYS A 3 7.58 15.11 -52.35
CA LYS A 3 8.34 14.08 -51.59
C LYS A 3 8.70 14.50 -50.18
N LYS A 4 8.89 15.79 -49.87
CA LYS A 4 9.15 16.28 -48.50
C LYS A 4 7.86 16.30 -47.66
N LEU A 5 6.72 16.64 -48.30
CA LEU A 5 5.41 16.65 -47.64
C LEU A 5 4.96 15.24 -47.24
N SER A 6 5.20 14.24 -48.14
CA SER A 6 4.92 12.82 -47.85
C SER A 6 5.74 12.27 -46.67
N LYS A 7 7.04 12.63 -46.57
CA LYS A 7 7.89 12.23 -45.45
C LYS A 7 7.41 12.83 -44.11
N LEU A 8 7.02 14.11 -44.12
CA LEU A 8 6.49 14.79 -42.95
C LEU A 8 5.15 14.16 -42.48
N LEU A 9 4.27 13.84 -43.43
CA LEU A 9 3.01 13.16 -43.12
C LEU A 9 3.22 11.77 -42.52
N PHE A 10 4.20 11.01 -43.04
CA PHE A 10 4.54 9.67 -42.58
C PHE A 10 5.12 9.69 -41.15
N ILE A 11 5.99 10.67 -40.83
CA ILE A 11 6.56 10.88 -39.50
C ILE A 11 5.46 11.30 -38.51
N MET A 12 4.52 12.12 -38.91
CA MET A 12 3.39 12.55 -38.07
C MET A 12 2.41 11.40 -37.76
N ILE A 13 2.17 10.49 -38.73
CA ILE A 13 1.33 9.31 -38.54
C ILE A 13 2.01 8.29 -37.60
N ILE A 14 3.32 8.09 -37.73
CA ILE A 14 4.08 7.21 -36.82
C ILE A 14 4.10 7.82 -35.41
N GLY A 15 4.26 9.13 -35.25
CA GLY A 15 4.17 9.80 -33.95
C GLY A 15 2.81 9.62 -33.25
N LEU A 16 1.71 9.65 -34.01
CA LEU A 16 0.36 9.43 -33.49
C LEU A 16 0.09 7.99 -33.04
N LEU A 17 0.76 7.00 -33.64
CA LEU A 17 0.63 5.59 -33.27
C LEU A 17 1.34 5.24 -31.95
N PHE A 18 2.32 6.04 -31.52
CA PHE A 18 3.01 5.86 -30.23
C PHE A 18 2.32 6.58 -29.04
N PHE A 19 1.33 7.44 -29.29
CA PHE A 19 0.63 8.18 -28.24
C PHE A 19 -0.53 7.42 -27.59
N GLY A 20 -0.74 6.15 -27.89
CA GLY A 20 -2.00 5.46 -27.67
C GLY A 20 -2.06 4.35 -26.64
N LEU A 21 -1.04 4.03 -25.85
CA LEU A 21 -1.15 2.93 -24.87
C LEU A 21 -0.52 3.30 -23.51
N ALA A 22 -1.09 4.29 -22.84
CA ALA A 22 -1.00 4.31 -21.39
C ALA A 22 -1.88 3.16 -20.88
N TYR A 23 -1.37 1.92 -20.91
CA TYR A 23 -1.99 0.82 -20.18
C TYR A 23 -2.02 1.22 -18.71
N GLY A 24 -3.22 1.31 -18.13
CA GLY A 24 -3.33 1.40 -16.69
C GLY A 24 -2.55 0.23 -16.10
N GLN A 25 -1.82 0.47 -15.02
CA GLN A 25 -0.97 -0.53 -14.34
C GLN A 25 -1.72 -1.84 -14.00
N PHE A 26 -3.03 -1.79 -13.95
CA PHE A 26 -3.92 -2.93 -13.74
C PHE A 26 -4.86 -3.05 -14.94
N ALA A 27 -4.94 -4.24 -15.54
CA ALA A 27 -5.79 -4.51 -16.70
C ALA A 27 -7.29 -4.40 -16.35
N LYS A 28 -7.67 -4.71 -15.10
CA LYS A 28 -9.04 -4.64 -14.60
C LYS A 28 -9.06 -4.04 -13.18
N PRO A 29 -10.17 -3.38 -12.79
CA PRO A 29 -10.32 -2.90 -11.41
C PRO A 29 -10.19 -3.99 -10.34
N GLU A 30 -10.64 -5.21 -10.64
CA GLU A 30 -10.57 -6.36 -9.76
C GLU A 30 -9.12 -6.77 -9.47
N ASP A 31 -8.22 -6.65 -10.45
CA ASP A 31 -6.79 -6.95 -10.29
C ASP A 31 -6.15 -5.97 -9.31
N ALA A 32 -6.49 -4.68 -9.37
CA ALA A 32 -6.05 -3.68 -8.42
C ALA A 32 -6.57 -3.96 -7.00
N ILE A 33 -7.85 -4.36 -6.89
CA ILE A 33 -8.45 -4.75 -5.60
C ILE A 33 -7.72 -5.95 -5.01
N MET A 34 -7.52 -7.00 -5.80
CA MET A 34 -6.83 -8.21 -5.36
C MET A 34 -5.38 -7.92 -4.95
N TYR A 35 -4.66 -7.14 -5.76
CA TYR A 35 -3.27 -6.77 -5.48
C TYR A 35 -3.11 -6.07 -4.12
N ARG A 36 -3.86 -4.98 -3.88
CA ARG A 36 -3.76 -4.26 -2.61
C ARG A 36 -4.23 -5.08 -1.41
N GLN A 37 -5.25 -5.94 -1.58
CA GLN A 37 -5.72 -6.83 -0.52
C GLN A 37 -4.66 -7.88 -0.16
N SER A 38 -3.96 -8.43 -1.15
CA SER A 38 -2.86 -9.37 -0.92
C SER A 38 -1.70 -8.72 -0.17
N VAL A 39 -1.28 -7.52 -0.59
CA VAL A 39 -0.23 -6.76 0.11
C VAL A 39 -0.65 -6.45 1.55
N MET A 40 -1.89 -5.98 1.77
CA MET A 40 -2.40 -5.69 3.11
C MET A 40 -2.55 -6.94 3.98
N THR A 41 -2.79 -8.10 3.39
CA THR A 41 -2.81 -9.39 4.11
C THR A 41 -1.42 -9.76 4.62
N ILE A 42 -0.39 -9.60 3.78
CA ILE A 42 1.02 -9.82 4.17
C ILE A 42 1.40 -8.86 5.31
N ILE A 43 1.15 -7.56 5.14
CA ILE A 43 1.41 -6.54 6.16
C ILE A 43 0.70 -6.91 7.48
N GLY A 44 -0.57 -7.28 7.41
CA GLY A 44 -1.37 -7.65 8.58
C GLY A 44 -0.84 -8.89 9.30
N HIS A 45 -0.35 -9.90 8.57
CA HIS A 45 0.28 -11.09 9.16
C HIS A 45 1.52 -10.71 9.98
N HIS A 46 2.46 -9.98 9.37
CA HIS A 46 3.71 -9.58 10.03
C HIS A 46 3.48 -8.60 11.20
N MET A 47 2.51 -7.68 11.05
CA MET A 47 2.07 -6.81 12.14
C MET A 47 1.53 -7.63 13.33
N GLY A 48 0.75 -8.70 13.05
CA GLY A 48 0.22 -9.61 14.06
C GLY A 48 1.31 -10.37 14.81
N GLN A 49 2.36 -10.87 14.11
CA GLN A 49 3.50 -11.55 14.73
C GLN A 49 4.25 -10.63 15.71
N MET A 50 4.58 -9.41 15.27
CA MET A 50 5.21 -8.40 16.13
C MET A 50 4.31 -7.99 17.28
N GLY A 51 3.00 -7.82 17.03
CA GLY A 51 2.01 -7.49 18.05
C GLY A 51 1.90 -8.54 19.17
N ALA A 52 2.04 -9.83 18.85
CA ALA A 52 2.09 -10.89 19.83
C ALA A 52 3.30 -10.78 20.77
N MET A 53 4.46 -10.40 20.23
CA MET A 53 5.68 -10.15 21.02
C MET A 53 5.54 -8.90 21.89
N VAL A 54 5.06 -7.80 21.33
CA VAL A 54 4.87 -6.52 22.03
C VAL A 54 3.89 -6.63 23.20
N THR A 55 2.84 -7.45 23.04
CA THR A 55 1.80 -7.66 24.07
C THR A 55 2.11 -8.80 25.03
N GLY A 56 3.27 -9.48 24.90
CA GLY A 56 3.67 -10.60 25.76
C GLY A 56 2.90 -11.91 25.51
N LYS A 57 2.14 -12.01 24.44
CA LYS A 57 1.47 -13.26 24.03
C LYS A 57 2.45 -14.27 23.44
N LYS A 58 3.60 -13.80 23.01
CA LYS A 58 4.72 -14.58 22.52
C LYS A 58 6.02 -13.98 23.09
N PRO A 59 7.05 -14.79 23.42
CA PRO A 59 8.37 -14.28 23.79
C PRO A 59 8.92 -13.34 22.74
N TYR A 60 9.62 -12.28 23.17
CA TYR A 60 10.30 -11.38 22.26
C TYR A 60 11.56 -12.05 21.72
N GLU A 61 11.62 -12.19 20.41
CA GLU A 61 12.78 -12.70 19.68
C GLU A 61 13.25 -11.62 18.70
N LYS A 62 14.38 -10.98 18.99
CA LYS A 62 14.89 -9.82 18.22
C LYS A 62 14.98 -10.09 16.73
N GLN A 63 15.57 -11.23 16.35
CA GLN A 63 15.76 -11.56 14.93
C GLN A 63 14.43 -11.73 14.20
N GLU A 64 13.47 -12.41 14.83
CA GLU A 64 12.14 -12.58 14.28
C GLU A 64 11.39 -11.24 14.18
N PHE A 65 11.47 -10.40 15.22
CA PHE A 65 10.84 -9.08 15.19
C PHE A 65 11.41 -8.22 14.06
N SER A 66 12.73 -8.11 13.94
CA SER A 66 13.41 -7.33 12.91
C SER A 66 13.10 -7.86 11.50
N HIS A 67 13.04 -9.20 11.34
CA HIS A 67 12.61 -9.80 10.07
C HIS A 67 11.19 -9.40 9.69
N ASN A 68 10.24 -9.46 10.63
CA ASN A 68 8.86 -9.05 10.37
C ASN A 68 8.76 -7.55 10.02
N ALA A 69 9.51 -6.69 10.70
CA ALA A 69 9.58 -5.26 10.40
C ALA A 69 10.13 -5.01 8.99
N PHE A 70 11.20 -5.70 8.60
CA PHE A 70 11.81 -5.61 7.27
C PHE A 70 10.85 -6.07 6.16
N VAL A 71 10.12 -7.18 6.35
CA VAL A 71 9.10 -7.61 5.39
C VAL A 71 8.02 -6.56 5.24
N MET A 72 7.54 -5.95 6.34
CA MET A 72 6.57 -4.86 6.27
C MET A 72 7.12 -3.65 5.51
N GLU A 73 8.39 -3.28 5.72
CA GLU A 73 9.01 -2.17 4.99
C GLU A 73 8.99 -2.42 3.49
N THR A 74 9.42 -3.61 3.04
CA THR A 74 9.44 -3.96 1.61
C THR A 74 8.05 -3.94 0.97
N GLN A 75 6.99 -4.22 1.73
CA GLN A 75 5.62 -4.22 1.25
C GLN A 75 4.94 -2.86 1.40
N SER A 76 5.45 -1.97 2.24
CA SER A 76 4.77 -0.74 2.65
C SER A 76 4.54 0.26 1.52
N THR A 77 5.34 0.21 0.46
CA THR A 77 5.26 1.12 -0.68
C THR A 77 4.35 0.63 -1.81
N LEU A 78 4.01 -0.67 -1.82
CA LEU A 78 3.41 -1.34 -2.97
C LEU A 78 1.91 -1.04 -3.20
N PRO A 79 1.02 -0.93 -2.17
CA PRO A 79 -0.43 -1.02 -2.43
C PRO A 79 -1.07 0.28 -2.92
N TRP A 80 -0.37 1.42 -2.81
CA TRP A 80 -1.01 2.75 -2.87
C TRP A 80 -1.57 3.10 -4.24
N GLU A 81 -0.87 2.76 -5.31
CA GLU A 81 -1.33 2.94 -6.68
C GLU A 81 -2.62 2.16 -6.97
N ALA A 82 -2.73 0.94 -6.40
CA ALA A 82 -3.90 0.10 -6.57
C ALA A 82 -5.14 0.64 -5.84
N PHE A 83 -4.97 1.49 -4.82
CA PHE A 83 -6.07 2.22 -4.20
C PHE A 83 -6.63 3.31 -5.12
N MET A 84 -5.78 3.91 -5.95
CA MET A 84 -6.12 5.01 -6.85
C MET A 84 -6.54 4.53 -8.26
N ALA A 85 -6.45 3.24 -8.55
CA ALA A 85 -6.80 2.69 -9.86
C ALA A 85 -8.29 2.95 -10.20
N PRO A 86 -8.61 3.37 -11.44
CA PRO A 86 -9.98 3.63 -11.86
C PRO A 86 -10.91 2.44 -11.60
N GLY A 87 -12.08 2.69 -11.02
CA GLY A 87 -13.08 1.64 -10.73
C GLY A 87 -12.77 0.77 -9.51
N SER A 88 -11.59 0.85 -8.89
CA SER A 88 -11.15 -0.01 -7.80
C SER A 88 -11.87 0.21 -6.45
N ILE A 89 -12.80 1.15 -6.38
CA ILE A 89 -13.74 1.30 -5.25
C ILE A 89 -15.03 0.48 -5.44
N LYS A 90 -15.22 -0.13 -6.60
CA LYS A 90 -16.40 -0.96 -6.91
C LYS A 90 -16.03 -2.44 -6.82
N GLY A 91 -17.00 -3.27 -6.44
CA GLY A 91 -16.77 -4.73 -6.34
C GLY A 91 -16.45 -5.20 -4.92
N LYS A 92 -15.71 -6.30 -4.76
CA LYS A 92 -15.42 -6.93 -3.46
C LYS A 92 -14.31 -6.17 -2.71
N THR A 93 -14.64 -4.97 -2.22
CA THR A 93 -13.70 -4.12 -1.49
C THR A 93 -14.38 -3.46 -0.29
N LYS A 94 -13.59 -3.20 0.76
CA LYS A 94 -13.99 -2.40 1.92
C LYS A 94 -13.51 -0.95 1.85
N LEU A 95 -12.93 -0.53 0.73
CA LEU A 95 -12.47 0.84 0.55
C LEU A 95 -13.68 1.78 0.42
N LYS A 96 -13.72 2.81 1.27
CA LYS A 96 -14.74 3.87 1.16
C LYS A 96 -14.41 4.81 0.00
N SER A 97 -15.44 5.35 -0.63
CA SER A 97 -15.28 6.37 -1.69
C SER A 97 -14.61 7.67 -1.20
N SER A 98 -14.62 7.93 0.11
CA SER A 98 -13.87 9.04 0.71
C SER A 98 -12.38 9.00 0.38
N ALA A 99 -11.77 7.83 0.25
CA ALA A 99 -10.35 7.70 -0.12
C ALA A 99 -10.00 8.38 -1.46
N LEU A 100 -10.93 8.39 -2.42
CA LEU A 100 -10.74 9.07 -3.70
C LEU A 100 -11.09 10.56 -3.66
N ARG A 101 -12.08 10.94 -2.83
CA ARG A 101 -12.45 12.37 -2.65
C ARG A 101 -11.41 13.13 -1.86
N GLU A 102 -10.78 12.48 -0.90
CA GLU A 102 -9.78 13.01 0.04
C GLU A 102 -8.40 12.43 -0.30
N LYS A 103 -8.09 12.38 -1.61
CA LYS A 103 -6.89 11.70 -2.13
C LYS A 103 -5.60 12.16 -1.45
N ASP A 104 -5.45 13.46 -1.26
CA ASP A 104 -4.21 14.03 -0.71
C ASP A 104 -4.04 13.64 0.76
N GLU A 105 -5.12 13.64 1.55
CA GLU A 105 -5.10 13.19 2.94
C GLU A 105 -4.86 11.68 3.05
N PHE A 106 -5.51 10.89 2.17
CA PHE A 106 -5.27 9.45 2.08
C PHE A 106 -3.80 9.15 1.78
N MET A 107 -3.21 9.82 0.79
CA MET A 107 -1.81 9.64 0.43
C MET A 107 -0.83 10.18 1.49
N ALA A 108 -1.21 11.23 2.23
CA ALA A 108 -0.43 11.70 3.38
C ALA A 108 -0.36 10.63 4.48
N LYS A 109 -1.49 9.96 4.80
CA LYS A 109 -1.51 8.83 5.75
C LYS A 109 -0.69 7.64 5.25
N ALA A 110 -0.74 7.36 3.94
CA ALA A 110 0.10 6.33 3.30
C ALA A 110 1.59 6.63 3.46
N LYS A 111 2.00 7.87 3.23
CA LYS A 111 3.38 8.32 3.42
C LYS A 111 3.83 8.21 4.88
N THR A 112 2.98 8.65 5.82
CA THR A 112 3.25 8.50 7.25
C THR A 112 3.46 7.02 7.61
N PHE A 113 2.60 6.11 7.12
CA PHE A 113 2.74 4.68 7.35
C PHE A 113 4.10 4.14 6.88
N VAL A 114 4.54 4.51 5.68
CA VAL A 114 5.87 4.11 5.17
C VAL A 114 6.99 4.62 6.07
N THR A 115 6.94 5.90 6.47
CA THR A 115 7.94 6.52 7.35
C THR A 115 8.01 5.84 8.71
N GLU A 116 6.85 5.55 9.33
CA GLU A 116 6.79 4.89 10.65
C GLU A 116 7.34 3.46 10.60
N ILE A 117 7.12 2.75 9.49
CA ILE A 117 7.70 1.40 9.30
C ILE A 117 9.21 1.47 9.10
N GLN A 118 9.72 2.41 8.32
CA GLN A 118 11.15 2.63 8.15
C GLN A 118 11.84 2.93 9.49
N GLU A 119 11.18 3.72 10.34
CA GLU A 119 11.69 3.97 11.68
C GLU A 119 11.62 2.71 12.56
N LEU A 120 10.55 1.91 12.45
CA LEU A 120 10.45 0.63 13.16
C LEU A 120 11.59 -0.32 12.79
N VAL A 121 11.98 -0.40 11.53
CA VAL A 121 13.13 -1.21 11.08
C VAL A 121 14.41 -0.71 11.74
N LYS A 122 14.66 0.60 11.77
CA LYS A 122 15.85 1.17 12.40
C LYS A 122 15.91 0.86 13.90
N VAL A 123 14.83 1.12 14.64
CA VAL A 123 14.84 0.89 16.09
C VAL A 123 14.90 -0.60 16.43
N SER A 124 14.35 -1.48 15.59
CA SER A 124 14.39 -2.94 15.79
C SER A 124 15.78 -3.54 15.63
N ALA A 125 16.71 -2.83 15.00
CA ALA A 125 18.12 -3.22 14.95
C ALA A 125 18.84 -3.03 16.29
N GLY A 126 18.33 -2.15 17.17
CA GLY A 126 18.83 -1.91 18.52
C GLY A 126 18.40 -2.97 19.53
N ASP A 127 18.74 -2.74 20.82
CA ASP A 127 18.44 -3.65 21.93
C ASP A 127 17.39 -3.06 22.89
N ASP A 128 16.94 -1.82 22.68
CA ASP A 128 15.94 -1.18 23.53
C ASP A 128 14.53 -1.62 23.15
N PHE A 129 14.04 -2.64 23.82
CA PHE A 129 12.68 -3.16 23.59
C PHE A 129 11.60 -2.14 23.94
N ASN A 130 11.83 -1.18 24.83
CA ASN A 130 10.83 -0.14 25.12
C ASN A 130 10.71 0.85 23.95
N ALA A 131 11.83 1.25 23.35
CA ALA A 131 11.82 2.06 22.13
C ALA A 131 11.13 1.31 20.97
N ILE A 132 11.40 0.02 20.82
CA ILE A 132 10.75 -0.84 19.81
C ILE A 132 9.24 -0.89 20.02
N LYS A 133 8.77 -1.09 21.27
CA LYS A 133 7.32 -1.08 21.60
C LYS A 133 6.67 0.26 21.33
N ALA A 134 7.35 1.35 21.66
CA ALA A 134 6.84 2.69 21.40
C ALA A 134 6.64 2.93 19.89
N GLN A 135 7.65 2.63 19.08
CA GLN A 135 7.58 2.79 17.63
C GLN A 135 6.56 1.86 16.98
N PHE A 136 6.45 0.60 17.44
CA PHE A 136 5.39 -0.31 17.02
C PHE A 136 3.99 0.28 17.30
N GLY A 137 3.84 0.97 18.43
CA GLY A 137 2.62 1.69 18.79
C GLY A 137 2.25 2.78 17.80
N GLU A 138 3.21 3.56 17.29
CA GLU A 138 2.96 4.60 16.28
C GLU A 138 2.54 3.98 14.93
N VAL A 139 3.17 2.88 14.51
CA VAL A 139 2.72 2.12 13.31
C VAL A 139 1.27 1.64 13.50
N ALA A 140 0.94 1.06 14.64
CA ALA A 140 -0.41 0.55 14.95
C ALA A 140 -1.46 1.69 14.95
N LYS A 141 -1.12 2.85 15.51
CA LYS A 141 -1.95 4.05 15.53
C LYS A 141 -2.23 4.58 14.12
N ASN A 142 -1.22 4.60 13.26
CA ASN A 142 -1.39 5.01 11.87
C ASN A 142 -2.32 4.05 11.12
N CYS A 143 -2.12 2.72 11.24
CA CYS A 143 -3.02 1.71 10.68
C CYS A 143 -4.47 1.93 11.12
N LYS A 144 -4.69 2.12 12.43
CA LYS A 144 -6.02 2.35 13.01
C LYS A 144 -6.68 3.61 12.44
N SER A 145 -5.95 4.72 12.41
CA SER A 145 -6.44 6.01 11.89
C SER A 145 -6.90 5.89 10.44
N CYS A 146 -6.05 5.34 9.56
CA CYS A 146 -6.39 5.14 8.15
C CYS A 146 -7.61 4.23 7.97
N HIS A 147 -7.70 3.12 8.72
CA HIS A 147 -8.83 2.20 8.65
C HIS A 147 -10.13 2.82 9.17
N GLN A 148 -10.11 3.68 10.17
CA GLN A 148 -11.29 4.39 10.66
C GLN A 148 -11.88 5.31 9.59
N ASP A 149 -11.02 6.03 8.86
CA ASP A 149 -11.46 7.02 7.87
C ASP A 149 -11.87 6.36 6.55
N TYR A 150 -11.10 5.39 6.06
CA TYR A 150 -11.18 4.90 4.69
C TYR A 150 -11.60 3.44 4.51
N ARG A 151 -11.79 2.67 5.61
CA ARG A 151 -12.26 1.29 5.55
C ARG A 151 -13.67 1.16 6.12
N SER A 152 -14.60 0.54 5.37
CA SER A 152 -15.94 0.25 5.87
C SER A 152 -15.91 -0.80 6.99
N LYS A 153 -16.80 -0.62 8.00
CA LYS A 153 -16.96 -1.54 9.14
C LYS A 153 -17.86 -2.73 8.82
N GLU A 154 -18.46 -2.77 7.62
CA GLU A 154 -19.34 -3.87 7.26
C GLU A 154 -18.64 -5.20 7.47
N ALA A 155 -19.29 -6.03 8.26
CA ALA A 155 -18.77 -7.31 8.68
C ALA A 155 -18.39 -8.15 7.47
N CYS A 156 -17.22 -8.76 7.53
CA CYS A 156 -16.93 -9.91 6.72
C CYS A 156 -17.90 -11.01 7.15
N LEU A 157 -19.04 -11.14 6.47
CA LEU A 157 -20.05 -12.19 6.78
C LEU A 157 -19.56 -13.58 6.38
N ILE A 158 -18.38 -13.71 5.78
CA ILE A 158 -17.78 -14.99 5.41
C ILE A 158 -16.25 -14.86 5.58
N GLY A 159 -15.73 -15.46 6.66
CA GLY A 159 -14.33 -15.85 6.85
C GLY A 159 -13.26 -14.75 6.65
N CYS A 160 -12.99 -13.95 7.68
CA CYS A 160 -11.72 -13.23 7.84
C CYS A 160 -10.80 -13.97 8.80
#